data_4466ddefea5bef3f719b7c772d928a2c
#
_entry.id   4466ddefea5bef3f719b7c772d928a2c
#
_cell.length_a   1.000
_cell.length_b   1.000
_cell.length_c   1.000
_cell.angle_alpha   90.00
_cell.angle_beta   90.00
_cell.angle_gamma   90.00
#
_symmetry.space_group_name_H-M   'P 1'
#
loop_
_entity.id
_entity.type
_entity.pdbx_description
1 polymer ?
#
loop_
_entity_poly.entity_id
_entity_poly.type
_entity_poly.pdbx_seq_one_letter_code
_entity_poly.pdbx_strand_id
1 'polypeptide(L)'
;MDISTITSYIENLVNTPSPTGFTKLAEKYLIDEFEKLGYAPYQNNKGNVIVPINEMEGANGLLLSAHVDTLGLMVRSIKSNGALRVTTLGGFPLNFVEFENVKIYTRSGKEYTGVVRLNNPAVHGSDAPREAKRNDETMEVVIDAITHSKEETEKLGIRNGDFISLDPRFRIDNGFIKSRHLDDKASAGVLLALAKEIKEKNIKINRPLYMMFTIYEEVGHGASAGHPAGISDMVAVDMGVVHEDLTCDELKVSICAKDSSGPYNYDLTNDLVEIAEDLKLDYGLDIYPFYGSDASAAVASDYDYRHALVGCGVAASHGYERTHEKAIKSLFDLLVNLVKK
;
A
#
# COMPACT_ATOMS: atom_id res chain seq x y z
N MET A 1 17.73 3.47 -13.76
CA MET A 1 17.07 2.14 -13.48
C MET A 1 16.15 1.78 -14.63
N ASP A 2 16.19 0.52 -15.07
CA ASP A 2 15.25 -0.01 -16.05
C ASP A 2 13.87 -0.21 -15.40
N ILE A 3 12.81 0.11 -16.14
CA ILE A 3 11.43 -0.01 -15.66
C ILE A 3 11.07 -1.47 -15.29
N SER A 4 11.60 -2.45 -16.00
CA SER A 4 11.38 -3.87 -15.70
C SER A 4 11.87 -4.27 -14.31
N THR A 5 12.94 -3.66 -13.81
CA THR A 5 13.41 -3.88 -12.42
C THR A 5 12.43 -3.32 -11.42
N ILE A 6 11.89 -2.12 -11.66
CA ILE A 6 10.92 -1.48 -10.77
C ILE A 6 9.62 -2.31 -10.72
N THR A 7 9.11 -2.68 -11.90
CA THR A 7 7.86 -3.46 -12.00
C THR A 7 8.01 -4.85 -11.41
N SER A 8 9.21 -5.46 -11.44
CA SER A 8 9.48 -6.74 -10.77
C SER A 8 9.39 -6.62 -9.25
N TYR A 9 9.90 -5.55 -8.64
CA TYR A 9 9.72 -5.30 -7.21
C TYR A 9 8.25 -5.10 -6.85
N ILE A 10 7.50 -4.35 -7.67
CA ILE A 10 6.06 -4.15 -7.49
C ILE A 10 5.33 -5.49 -7.55
N GLU A 11 5.58 -6.30 -8.59
CA GLU A 11 4.96 -7.62 -8.75
C GLU A 11 5.21 -8.53 -7.55
N ASN A 12 6.45 -8.59 -7.08
CA ASN A 12 6.79 -9.39 -5.90
C ASN A 12 6.07 -8.91 -4.65
N LEU A 13 6.01 -7.58 -4.43
CA LEU A 13 5.32 -7.00 -3.29
C LEU A 13 3.81 -7.24 -3.33
N VAL A 14 3.13 -6.98 -4.45
CA VAL A 14 1.67 -7.18 -4.53
C VAL A 14 1.29 -8.65 -4.37
N ASN A 15 2.13 -9.58 -4.84
CA ASN A 15 1.93 -11.02 -4.67
C ASN A 15 2.32 -11.53 -3.26
N THR A 16 2.92 -10.70 -2.41
CA THR A 16 3.22 -11.02 -1.01
C THR A 16 2.07 -10.55 -0.12
N PRO A 17 1.25 -11.43 0.46
CA PRO A 17 0.10 -11.05 1.26
C PRO A 17 0.49 -10.25 2.50
N SER A 18 -0.23 -9.16 2.75
CA SER A 18 -0.01 -8.29 3.92
C SER A 18 -1.26 -7.52 4.36
N PRO A 19 -2.43 -8.17 4.55
CA PRO A 19 -3.58 -7.44 5.07
C PRO A 19 -3.22 -6.81 6.42
N THR A 20 -3.67 -5.56 6.65
CA THR A 20 -3.33 -4.77 7.84
C THR A 20 -3.45 -5.59 9.13
N GLY A 21 -2.36 -5.65 9.90
CA GLY A 21 -2.23 -6.48 11.11
C GLY A 21 -1.67 -7.89 10.86
N PHE A 22 -1.51 -8.34 9.62
CA PHE A 22 -0.81 -9.58 9.24
C PHE A 22 0.20 -9.30 8.12
N THR A 23 1.21 -8.52 8.40
CA THR A 23 2.14 -7.93 7.43
C THR A 23 3.52 -8.59 7.40
N LYS A 24 3.78 -9.54 8.31
CA LYS A 24 5.08 -10.19 8.50
C LYS A 24 5.73 -10.77 7.23
N LEU A 25 4.92 -11.17 6.23
CA LEU A 25 5.45 -11.70 4.97
C LEU A 25 6.08 -10.58 4.12
N ALA A 26 5.41 -9.41 4.05
CA ALA A 26 5.94 -8.25 3.34
C ALA A 26 7.13 -7.63 4.08
N GLU A 27 7.06 -7.55 5.41
CA GLU A 27 8.18 -7.11 6.24
C GLU A 27 9.45 -7.95 5.99
N LYS A 28 9.29 -9.29 6.02
CA LYS A 28 10.40 -10.21 5.73
C LYS A 28 10.93 -10.02 4.32
N TYR A 29 10.07 -9.89 3.32
CA TYR A 29 10.48 -9.65 1.93
C TYR A 29 11.32 -8.37 1.82
N LEU A 30 10.88 -7.28 2.44
CA LEU A 30 11.62 -6.01 2.44
C LEU A 30 12.98 -6.14 3.11
N ILE A 31 13.03 -6.74 4.30
CA ILE A 31 14.29 -6.96 5.04
C ILE A 31 15.27 -7.77 4.17
N ASP A 32 14.81 -8.90 3.63
CA ASP A 32 15.64 -9.76 2.78
C ASP A 32 16.18 -9.01 1.55
N GLU A 33 15.36 -8.17 0.89
CA GLU A 33 15.78 -7.42 -0.31
C GLU A 33 16.78 -6.31 0.05
N PHE A 34 16.56 -5.55 1.13
CA PHE A 34 17.49 -4.52 1.56
C PHE A 34 18.82 -5.10 2.05
N GLU A 35 18.82 -6.23 2.76
CA GLU A 35 20.03 -6.95 3.15
C GLU A 35 20.83 -7.42 1.93
N LYS A 36 20.19 -7.96 0.90
CA LYS A 36 20.84 -8.32 -0.38
C LYS A 36 21.50 -7.11 -1.07
N LEU A 37 20.93 -5.93 -0.93
CA LEU A 37 21.51 -4.68 -1.43
C LEU A 37 22.65 -4.16 -0.54
N GLY A 38 22.90 -4.79 0.63
CA GLY A 38 23.94 -4.41 1.59
C GLY A 38 23.55 -3.23 2.48
N TYR A 39 22.26 -3.03 2.72
CA TYR A 39 21.75 -2.15 3.76
C TYR A 39 21.51 -2.92 5.06
N ALA A 40 21.30 -2.19 6.16
CA ALA A 40 21.01 -2.74 7.47
C ALA A 40 19.59 -2.32 7.95
N PRO A 41 18.52 -2.92 7.42
CA PRO A 41 17.17 -2.63 7.85
C PRO A 41 16.94 -3.06 9.29
N TYR A 42 16.07 -2.35 9.99
CA TYR A 42 15.61 -2.75 11.32
C TYR A 42 14.12 -2.49 11.47
N GLN A 43 13.49 -3.11 12.45
CA GLN A 43 12.09 -2.87 12.77
C GLN A 43 11.95 -2.09 14.07
N ASN A 44 11.00 -1.16 14.08
CA ASN A 44 10.58 -0.54 15.33
C ASN A 44 9.58 -1.45 16.08
N ASN A 45 9.18 -1.06 17.30
CA ASN A 45 8.24 -1.85 18.12
C ASN A 45 6.88 -2.05 17.46
N LYS A 46 6.48 -1.18 16.55
CA LYS A 46 5.24 -1.27 15.80
C LYS A 46 5.30 -2.31 14.69
N GLY A 47 6.52 -2.59 14.18
CA GLY A 47 6.80 -3.51 13.08
C GLY A 47 7.17 -2.81 11.76
N ASN A 48 7.12 -1.49 11.68
CA ASN A 48 7.57 -0.77 10.50
C ASN A 48 9.04 -1.10 10.19
N VAL A 49 9.34 -1.35 8.93
CA VAL A 49 10.71 -1.60 8.47
C VAL A 49 11.38 -0.27 8.15
N ILE A 50 12.49 0.01 8.80
CA ILE A 50 13.26 1.25 8.65
C ILE A 50 14.62 0.91 8.08
N VAL A 51 15.02 1.65 7.04
CA VAL A 51 16.28 1.43 6.33
C VAL A 51 17.10 2.72 6.32
N PRO A 52 18.19 2.80 7.08
CA PRO A 52 19.19 3.85 6.89
C PRO A 52 19.85 3.68 5.50
N ILE A 53 19.72 4.70 4.65
CA ILE A 53 20.29 4.65 3.29
C ILE A 53 21.75 5.10 3.27
N ASN A 54 22.12 5.96 4.20
CA ASN A 54 23.50 6.38 4.43
C ASN A 54 23.82 6.43 5.92
N GLU A 55 25.11 6.59 6.24
CA GLU A 55 25.62 6.64 7.63
C GLU A 55 25.72 8.09 8.15
N MET A 56 25.10 9.06 7.47
CA MET A 56 25.17 10.45 7.90
C MET A 56 24.33 10.68 9.15
N GLU A 57 24.86 11.47 10.06
CA GLU A 57 24.14 11.97 11.22
C GLU A 57 23.87 13.46 11.05
N GLY A 58 22.77 13.96 11.62
CA GLY A 58 22.41 15.37 11.57
C GLY A 58 20.95 15.60 11.96
N ALA A 59 20.54 16.87 11.94
CA ALA A 59 19.19 17.30 12.30
C ALA A 59 18.35 17.74 11.07
N ASN A 60 18.81 17.45 9.84
CA ASN A 60 18.14 17.82 8.58
C ASN A 60 17.79 16.60 7.75
N GLY A 61 17.53 15.45 8.38
CA GLY A 61 17.26 14.19 7.71
C GLY A 61 15.98 14.22 6.86
N LEU A 62 16.00 13.45 5.78
CA LEU A 62 14.85 13.15 4.94
C LEU A 62 14.37 11.72 5.24
N LEU A 63 13.07 11.59 5.49
CA LEU A 63 12.37 10.32 5.61
C LEU A 63 11.44 10.15 4.41
N LEU A 64 11.66 9.12 3.62
CA LEU A 64 10.72 8.66 2.59
C LEU A 64 9.90 7.51 3.16
N SER A 65 8.58 7.59 3.16
CA SER A 65 7.71 6.51 3.61
C SER A 65 6.84 5.97 2.49
N ALA A 66 6.57 4.68 2.54
CA ALA A 66 5.54 4.01 1.74
C ALA A 66 4.92 2.92 2.62
N HIS A 67 3.65 2.60 2.44
CA HIS A 67 3.08 1.51 3.21
C HIS A 67 3.06 0.19 2.45
N VAL A 68 3.09 -0.91 3.17
CA VAL A 68 3.02 -2.27 2.61
C VAL A 68 1.89 -3.10 3.19
N ASP A 69 1.18 -2.58 4.17
CA ASP A 69 -0.09 -3.17 4.56
C ASP A 69 -1.14 -2.90 3.46
N THR A 70 -2.10 -3.76 3.37
CA THR A 70 -3.11 -3.72 2.33
C THR A 70 -4.51 -3.87 2.90
N LEU A 71 -5.47 -3.43 2.17
CA LEU A 71 -6.85 -3.82 2.38
C LEU A 71 -6.98 -5.33 2.47
N GLY A 72 -7.92 -5.79 3.27
CA GLY A 72 -8.18 -7.20 3.46
C GLY A 72 -9.48 -7.43 4.21
N LEU A 73 -9.67 -8.67 4.64
CA LEU A 73 -10.81 -9.06 5.46
C LEU A 73 -10.34 -9.79 6.71
N MET A 74 -11.21 -9.82 7.72
CA MET A 74 -11.00 -10.60 8.94
C MET A 74 -12.24 -11.46 9.23
N VAL A 75 -12.03 -12.68 9.68
CA VAL A 75 -13.12 -13.56 10.10
C VAL A 75 -13.80 -12.95 11.34
N ARG A 76 -15.05 -12.51 11.18
CA ARG A 76 -15.86 -11.98 12.26
C ARG A 76 -16.57 -13.08 13.02
N SER A 77 -17.11 -14.08 12.30
CA SER A 77 -17.73 -15.27 12.88
C SER A 77 -17.88 -16.37 11.84
N ILE A 78 -18.06 -17.61 12.30
CA ILE A 78 -18.36 -18.75 11.43
C ILE A 78 -19.87 -18.98 11.48
N LYS A 79 -20.49 -19.05 10.31
CA LYS A 79 -21.93 -19.26 10.14
C LYS A 79 -22.31 -20.73 10.35
N SER A 80 -23.58 -21.01 10.63
CA SER A 80 -24.06 -22.38 10.83
C SER A 80 -23.84 -23.31 9.63
N ASN A 81 -23.73 -22.77 8.43
CA ASN A 81 -23.44 -23.52 7.20
C ASN A 81 -21.93 -23.69 6.94
N GLY A 82 -21.05 -23.25 7.84
CA GLY A 82 -19.60 -23.33 7.70
C GLY A 82 -18.94 -22.16 6.97
N ALA A 83 -19.69 -21.30 6.28
CA ALA A 83 -19.15 -20.11 5.64
C ALA A 83 -18.70 -19.05 6.67
N LEU A 84 -17.82 -18.14 6.26
CA LEU A 84 -17.28 -17.10 7.12
C LEU A 84 -18.03 -15.77 6.91
N ARG A 85 -18.57 -15.22 7.99
CA ARG A 85 -18.92 -13.81 8.06
C ARG A 85 -17.65 -13.01 8.27
N VAL A 86 -17.46 -11.93 7.50
CA VAL A 86 -16.22 -11.18 7.51
C VAL A 86 -16.46 -9.71 7.82
N THR A 87 -15.39 -9.00 8.21
CA THR A 87 -15.33 -7.56 8.31
C THR A 87 -14.14 -7.05 7.51
N THR A 88 -14.20 -5.81 7.02
CA THR A 88 -13.10 -5.19 6.26
C THR A 88 -11.94 -4.80 7.18
N LEU A 89 -10.74 -4.87 6.64
CA LEU A 89 -9.53 -4.23 7.15
C LEU A 89 -9.20 -3.09 6.17
N GLY A 90 -9.19 -1.86 6.68
CA GLY A 90 -9.18 -0.65 5.85
C GLY A 90 -10.57 -0.29 5.29
N GLY A 91 -10.63 0.79 4.53
CA GLY A 91 -11.88 1.41 4.07
C GLY A 91 -12.21 1.11 2.61
N PHE A 92 -13.08 0.13 2.33
CA PHE A 92 -13.58 -0.14 0.99
C PHE A 92 -14.99 -0.77 1.00
N PRO A 93 -15.79 -0.57 -0.07
CA PRO A 93 -17.10 -1.20 -0.19
C PRO A 93 -16.98 -2.67 -0.62
N LEU A 94 -17.76 -3.56 0.00
CA LEU A 94 -17.66 -5.01 -0.24
C LEU A 94 -18.03 -5.46 -1.68
N ASN A 95 -18.71 -4.62 -2.47
CA ASN A 95 -18.92 -4.91 -3.89
C ASN A 95 -17.61 -4.90 -4.71
N PHE A 96 -16.54 -4.23 -4.22
CA PHE A 96 -15.24 -4.25 -4.90
C PHE A 96 -14.54 -5.61 -4.84
N VAL A 97 -14.96 -6.47 -3.92
CA VAL A 97 -14.35 -7.79 -3.71
C VAL A 97 -15.32 -8.95 -3.97
N GLU A 98 -16.52 -8.67 -4.50
CA GLU A 98 -17.44 -9.73 -4.90
C GLU A 98 -16.82 -10.62 -5.98
N PHE A 99 -16.86 -11.94 -5.77
CA PHE A 99 -16.22 -12.99 -6.57
C PHE A 99 -14.68 -12.96 -6.60
N GLU A 100 -14.05 -12.29 -5.61
CA GLU A 100 -12.60 -12.33 -5.50
C GLU A 100 -12.14 -13.60 -4.79
N ASN A 101 -11.06 -14.19 -5.29
CA ASN A 101 -10.34 -15.25 -4.59
C ASN A 101 -9.63 -14.70 -3.36
N VAL A 102 -9.58 -15.51 -2.32
CA VAL A 102 -8.94 -15.13 -1.06
C VAL A 102 -8.07 -16.25 -0.49
N LYS A 103 -7.14 -15.86 0.40
CA LYS A 103 -6.43 -16.78 1.30
C LYS A 103 -6.75 -16.45 2.75
N ILE A 104 -7.08 -17.46 3.51
CA ILE A 104 -7.38 -17.39 4.95
C ILE A 104 -6.15 -17.86 5.72
N TYR A 105 -5.65 -17.06 6.66
CA TYR A 105 -4.48 -17.35 7.49
C TYR A 105 -4.92 -17.63 8.92
N THR A 106 -4.77 -18.88 9.35
CA THR A 106 -5.14 -19.27 10.73
C THR A 106 -4.04 -18.92 11.73
N ARG A 107 -4.41 -18.75 12.98
CA ARG A 107 -3.43 -18.54 14.08
C ARG A 107 -2.44 -19.69 14.26
N SER A 108 -2.78 -20.89 13.77
CA SER A 108 -1.87 -22.06 13.78
C SER A 108 -0.91 -22.10 12.61
N GLY A 109 -0.97 -21.12 11.70
CA GLY A 109 -0.11 -21.04 10.50
C GLY A 109 -0.59 -21.87 9.33
N LYS A 110 -1.81 -22.43 9.38
CA LYS A 110 -2.41 -23.06 8.21
C LYS A 110 -3.03 -22.03 7.29
N GLU A 111 -3.02 -22.32 5.99
CA GLU A 111 -3.63 -21.50 4.96
C GLU A 111 -4.75 -22.27 4.26
N TYR A 112 -5.82 -21.57 3.94
CA TYR A 112 -6.92 -22.07 3.13
C TYR A 112 -7.24 -21.07 2.04
N THR A 113 -7.79 -21.52 0.91
CA THR A 113 -8.34 -20.68 -0.13
C THR A 113 -9.86 -20.59 -0.03
N GLY A 114 -10.45 -19.63 -0.73
CA GLY A 114 -11.89 -19.44 -0.78
C GLY A 114 -12.28 -18.30 -1.73
N VAL A 115 -13.54 -17.95 -1.72
CA VAL A 115 -14.11 -16.89 -2.56
C VAL A 115 -15.05 -16.01 -1.76
N VAL A 116 -15.01 -14.71 -2.01
CA VAL A 116 -15.99 -13.73 -1.48
C VAL A 116 -17.23 -13.75 -2.38
N ARG A 117 -18.41 -13.90 -1.82
CA ARG A 117 -19.66 -13.88 -2.60
C ARG A 117 -20.86 -13.44 -1.76
N LEU A 118 -21.98 -13.18 -2.42
CA LEU A 118 -23.27 -13.09 -1.73
C LEU A 118 -23.66 -14.41 -1.08
N ASN A 119 -24.49 -14.35 -0.03
CA ASN A 119 -25.09 -15.52 0.61
C ASN A 119 -25.92 -16.36 -0.41
N ASN A 120 -26.58 -15.68 -1.36
CA ASN A 120 -27.38 -16.28 -2.43
C ASN A 120 -26.91 -15.73 -3.79
N PRO A 121 -25.80 -16.20 -4.36
CA PRO A 121 -25.17 -15.60 -5.53
C PRO A 121 -25.77 -16.04 -6.87
N ALA A 122 -26.65 -17.03 -6.89
CA ALA A 122 -27.13 -17.64 -8.14
C ALA A 122 -28.30 -16.86 -8.76
N VAL A 123 -28.08 -16.24 -9.93
CA VAL A 123 -29.11 -15.49 -10.67
C VAL A 123 -30.30 -16.36 -11.10
N HIS A 124 -30.11 -17.68 -11.23
CA HIS A 124 -31.17 -18.61 -11.60
C HIS A 124 -32.00 -19.09 -10.37
N GLY A 125 -31.58 -18.73 -9.17
CA GLY A 125 -32.26 -19.13 -7.92
C GLY A 125 -33.08 -18.04 -7.26
N SER A 126 -32.72 -16.76 -7.48
CA SER A 126 -33.40 -15.61 -6.87
C SER A 126 -32.95 -14.29 -7.52
N ASP A 127 -33.61 -13.18 -7.13
CA ASP A 127 -33.23 -11.83 -7.54
C ASP A 127 -32.15 -11.21 -6.63
N ALA A 128 -31.73 -11.90 -5.56
CA ALA A 128 -30.71 -11.41 -4.62
C ALA A 128 -29.42 -10.89 -5.31
N PRO A 129 -28.87 -11.52 -6.37
CA PRO A 129 -27.69 -10.98 -7.06
C PRO A 129 -27.88 -9.59 -7.65
N ARG A 130 -29.10 -9.20 -8.00
CA ARG A 130 -29.42 -7.87 -8.55
C ARG A 130 -29.75 -6.84 -7.48
N GLU A 131 -30.40 -7.24 -6.39
CA GLU A 131 -31.04 -6.33 -5.46
C GLU A 131 -30.33 -6.21 -4.10
N ALA A 132 -29.63 -7.25 -3.67
CA ALA A 132 -29.00 -7.27 -2.35
C ALA A 132 -27.89 -6.20 -2.24
N LYS A 133 -27.90 -5.44 -1.15
CA LYS A 133 -26.75 -4.60 -0.77
C LYS A 133 -25.56 -5.48 -0.47
N ARG A 134 -24.37 -5.06 -0.85
CA ARG A 134 -23.11 -5.73 -0.51
C ARG A 134 -22.60 -5.18 0.81
N ASN A 135 -22.87 -5.90 1.87
CA ASN A 135 -22.48 -5.58 3.24
C ASN A 135 -22.10 -6.84 4.03
N ASP A 136 -21.69 -6.70 5.26
CA ASP A 136 -21.23 -7.79 6.13
C ASP A 136 -22.34 -8.80 6.56
N GLU A 137 -23.61 -8.50 6.24
CA GLU A 137 -24.74 -9.42 6.47
C GLU A 137 -25.06 -10.26 5.25
N THR A 138 -24.88 -9.69 4.08
CA THR A 138 -25.25 -10.30 2.79
C THR A 138 -24.08 -10.96 2.06
N MET A 139 -22.84 -10.59 2.43
CA MET A 139 -21.61 -11.16 1.88
C MET A 139 -21.02 -12.21 2.83
N GLU A 140 -20.33 -13.18 2.26
CA GLU A 140 -19.63 -14.24 2.99
C GLU A 140 -18.37 -14.67 2.24
N VAL A 141 -17.45 -15.30 2.96
CA VAL A 141 -16.35 -16.07 2.35
C VAL A 141 -16.70 -17.55 2.45
N VAL A 142 -16.69 -18.22 1.31
CA VAL A 142 -16.83 -19.68 1.22
C VAL A 142 -15.44 -20.27 1.04
N ILE A 143 -15.12 -21.23 1.89
CA ILE A 143 -13.81 -21.87 1.96
C ILE A 143 -13.74 -23.01 0.95
N ASP A 144 -12.59 -23.21 0.28
CA ASP A 144 -12.33 -24.36 -0.58
C ASP A 144 -12.00 -25.60 0.26
N ALA A 145 -12.94 -25.97 1.15
CA ALA A 145 -12.90 -27.17 1.97
C ALA A 145 -14.32 -27.71 2.15
N ILE A 146 -14.46 -29.03 2.23
CA ILE A 146 -15.77 -29.65 2.43
C ILE A 146 -16.17 -29.48 3.89
N THR A 147 -16.95 -28.43 4.16
CA THR A 147 -17.53 -28.15 5.48
C THR A 147 -18.99 -27.74 5.31
N HIS A 148 -19.87 -28.23 6.17
CA HIS A 148 -21.31 -27.98 6.15
C HIS A 148 -21.84 -27.41 7.46
N SER A 149 -20.95 -27.22 8.45
CA SER A 149 -21.32 -26.71 9.76
C SER A 149 -20.19 -25.86 10.34
N LYS A 150 -20.57 -25.05 11.34
CA LYS A 150 -19.62 -24.25 12.12
C LYS A 150 -18.51 -25.12 12.73
N GLU A 151 -18.93 -26.25 13.33
CA GLU A 151 -18.04 -27.18 14.04
C GLU A 151 -17.00 -27.80 13.07
N GLU A 152 -17.42 -28.10 11.85
CA GLU A 152 -16.50 -28.63 10.84
C GLU A 152 -15.46 -27.59 10.39
N THR A 153 -15.87 -26.35 10.19
CA THR A 153 -14.95 -25.24 9.88
C THR A 153 -14.00 -24.96 11.05
N GLU A 154 -14.49 -24.97 12.31
CA GLU A 154 -13.65 -24.83 13.50
C GLU A 154 -12.61 -25.94 13.63
N LYS A 155 -12.90 -27.18 13.21
CA LYS A 155 -11.93 -28.30 13.19
C LYS A 155 -10.78 -28.08 12.20
N LEU A 156 -10.96 -27.26 11.17
CA LEU A 156 -9.87 -26.85 10.29
C LEU A 156 -8.85 -25.94 11.02
N GLY A 157 -9.25 -25.36 12.15
CA GLY A 157 -8.47 -24.40 12.95
C GLY A 157 -8.80 -22.95 12.62
N ILE A 158 -9.82 -22.71 11.77
CA ILE A 158 -10.30 -21.36 11.44
C ILE A 158 -11.11 -20.84 12.62
N ARG A 159 -10.91 -19.58 12.96
CA ARG A 159 -11.59 -18.92 14.09
C ARG A 159 -11.76 -17.43 13.87
N ASN A 160 -12.55 -16.79 14.70
CA ASN A 160 -12.71 -15.34 14.72
C ASN A 160 -11.35 -14.66 14.91
N GLY A 161 -11.10 -13.62 14.13
CA GLY A 161 -9.86 -12.87 14.12
C GLY A 161 -8.77 -13.46 13.21
N ASP A 162 -9.03 -14.49 12.43
CA ASP A 162 -8.14 -14.95 11.37
C ASP A 162 -8.18 -13.97 10.19
N PHE A 163 -7.02 -13.74 9.58
CA PHE A 163 -6.83 -12.78 8.50
C PHE A 163 -7.15 -13.38 7.14
N ILE A 164 -7.63 -12.54 6.24
CA ILE A 164 -7.95 -12.92 4.88
C ILE A 164 -7.35 -11.91 3.92
N SER A 165 -6.46 -12.35 3.04
CA SER A 165 -5.93 -11.54 1.94
C SER A 165 -6.75 -11.73 0.68
N LEU A 166 -6.84 -10.68 -0.12
CA LEU A 166 -7.46 -10.69 -1.45
C LEU A 166 -6.42 -11.07 -2.50
N ASP A 167 -6.84 -11.75 -3.57
CA ASP A 167 -5.97 -12.05 -4.72
C ASP A 167 -5.62 -10.74 -5.44
N PRO A 168 -4.34 -10.39 -5.62
CA PRO A 168 -3.93 -9.16 -6.28
C PRO A 168 -4.22 -9.15 -7.78
N ARG A 169 -4.27 -10.30 -8.44
CA ARG A 169 -4.48 -10.45 -9.90
C ARG A 169 -3.55 -9.57 -10.73
N PHE A 170 -2.27 -9.53 -10.39
CA PHE A 170 -1.28 -8.70 -11.07
C PHE A 170 -1.18 -9.00 -12.56
N ARG A 171 -1.19 -7.95 -13.40
CA ARG A 171 -1.02 -8.02 -14.85
C ARG A 171 -0.34 -6.78 -15.39
N ILE A 172 0.54 -6.97 -16.39
CA ILE A 172 1.09 -5.87 -17.19
C ILE A 172 0.69 -6.11 -18.65
N ASP A 173 0.14 -5.10 -19.30
CA ASP A 173 -0.24 -5.14 -20.70
C ASP A 173 -0.12 -3.74 -21.33
N ASN A 174 0.67 -3.62 -22.40
CA ASN A 174 0.96 -2.34 -23.08
C ASN A 174 1.42 -1.21 -22.13
N GLY A 175 2.24 -1.54 -21.13
CA GLY A 175 2.72 -0.60 -20.13
C GLY A 175 1.71 -0.30 -19.00
N PHE A 176 0.46 -0.73 -19.12
CA PHE A 176 -0.51 -0.60 -18.03
C PHE A 176 -0.35 -1.73 -17.03
N ILE A 177 -0.19 -1.37 -15.77
CA ILE A 177 -0.11 -2.27 -14.62
C ILE A 177 -1.49 -2.29 -13.97
N LYS A 178 -2.04 -3.48 -13.80
CA LYS A 178 -3.33 -3.72 -13.15
C LYS A 178 -3.15 -4.71 -12.01
N SER A 179 -3.57 -4.33 -10.82
CA SER A 179 -3.52 -5.18 -9.63
C SER A 179 -4.37 -4.59 -8.53
N ARG A 180 -4.78 -5.39 -7.55
CA ARG A 180 -5.06 -4.84 -6.22
C ARG A 180 -3.75 -4.48 -5.55
N HIS A 181 -3.80 -3.57 -4.59
CA HIS A 181 -2.68 -3.24 -3.71
C HIS A 181 -1.50 -2.53 -4.39
N LEU A 182 -1.73 -1.86 -5.56
CA LEU A 182 -0.81 -0.85 -6.07
C LEU A 182 -0.70 0.31 -5.08
N ASP A 183 -1.77 0.57 -4.38
CA ASP A 183 -1.87 1.29 -3.12
C ASP A 183 -1.39 0.38 -1.97
N ASP A 184 -0.19 0.59 -1.38
CA ASP A 184 0.87 1.49 -1.87
C ASP A 184 2.14 0.70 -2.22
N LYS A 185 1.97 -0.58 -2.59
CA LYS A 185 3.08 -1.45 -2.99
C LYS A 185 3.77 -1.00 -4.29
N ALA A 186 3.10 -0.16 -5.09
CA ALA A 186 3.74 0.48 -6.22
C ALA A 186 4.86 1.41 -5.76
N SER A 187 4.58 2.30 -4.80
CA SER A 187 5.59 3.22 -4.25
C SER A 187 6.66 2.48 -3.44
N ALA A 188 6.27 1.47 -2.66
CA ALA A 188 7.24 0.62 -1.96
C ALA A 188 8.24 -0.05 -2.93
N GLY A 189 7.76 -0.54 -4.07
CA GLY A 189 8.61 -1.08 -5.14
C GLY A 189 9.53 -0.02 -5.76
N VAL A 190 9.03 1.21 -5.93
CA VAL A 190 9.84 2.35 -6.40
C VAL A 190 10.93 2.70 -5.38
N LEU A 191 10.63 2.71 -4.08
CA LEU A 191 11.63 2.97 -3.03
C LEU A 191 12.71 1.88 -2.98
N LEU A 192 12.36 0.60 -3.13
CA LEU A 192 13.34 -0.49 -3.27
C LEU A 192 14.27 -0.26 -4.48
N ALA A 193 13.70 0.10 -5.62
CA ALA A 193 14.48 0.41 -6.83
C ALA A 193 15.35 1.66 -6.64
N LEU A 194 14.87 2.67 -5.92
CA LEU A 194 15.64 3.87 -5.59
C LEU A 194 16.86 3.51 -4.72
N ALA A 195 16.69 2.70 -3.69
CA ALA A 195 17.78 2.24 -2.83
C ALA A 195 18.84 1.47 -3.66
N LYS A 196 18.40 0.58 -4.55
CA LYS A 196 19.28 -0.13 -5.49
C LYS A 196 20.06 0.83 -6.38
N GLU A 197 19.40 1.82 -6.99
CA GLU A 197 20.01 2.81 -7.86
C GLU A 197 21.05 3.67 -7.11
N ILE A 198 20.72 4.09 -5.88
CA ILE A 198 21.63 4.85 -5.01
C ILE A 198 22.91 4.05 -4.78
N LYS A 199 22.80 2.77 -4.45
CA LYS A 199 23.93 1.90 -4.16
C LYS A 199 24.77 1.60 -5.39
N GLU A 200 24.14 1.21 -6.50
CA GLU A 200 24.85 0.80 -7.72
C GLU A 200 25.55 1.97 -8.41
N LYS A 201 24.95 3.16 -8.38
CA LYS A 201 25.54 4.36 -8.99
C LYS A 201 26.28 5.26 -8.03
N ASN A 202 26.44 4.88 -6.78
CA ASN A 202 27.06 5.69 -5.73
C ASN A 202 26.51 7.13 -5.72
N ILE A 203 25.18 7.26 -5.74
CA ILE A 203 24.54 8.57 -5.75
C ILE A 203 24.91 9.30 -4.46
N LYS A 204 25.50 10.48 -4.62
CA LYS A 204 25.89 11.30 -3.47
C LYS A 204 24.64 11.95 -2.85
N ILE A 205 24.48 11.72 -1.58
CA ILE A 205 23.40 12.28 -0.75
C ILE A 205 24.06 13.14 0.32
N ASN A 206 23.57 14.37 0.52
CA ASN A 206 24.23 15.38 1.35
C ASN A 206 23.56 15.56 2.72
N ARG A 207 22.61 14.69 3.09
CA ARG A 207 21.85 14.71 4.35
C ARG A 207 21.52 13.28 4.81
N PRO A 208 21.19 13.04 6.09
CA PRO A 208 20.67 11.74 6.51
C PRO A 208 19.45 11.35 5.69
N LEU A 209 19.45 10.13 5.15
CA LEU A 209 18.31 9.59 4.37
C LEU A 209 17.87 8.25 4.96
N TYR A 210 16.59 8.16 5.21
CA TYR A 210 15.93 6.95 5.66
C TYR A 210 14.74 6.60 4.76
N MET A 211 14.50 5.32 4.61
CA MET A 211 13.23 4.80 4.06
C MET A 211 12.49 4.07 5.17
N MET A 212 11.18 4.29 5.28
CA MET A 212 10.31 3.65 6.27
C MET A 212 9.13 3.02 5.55
N PHE A 213 8.98 1.70 5.74
CA PHE A 213 7.85 0.95 5.21
C PHE A 213 6.89 0.67 6.35
N THR A 214 5.72 1.26 6.28
CA THR A 214 4.72 1.19 7.34
C THR A 214 3.74 0.06 7.12
N ILE A 215 3.00 -0.32 8.16
CA ILE A 215 2.16 -1.53 8.18
C ILE A 215 0.77 -1.32 8.81
N TYR A 216 0.36 -0.08 9.04
CA TYR A 216 -0.96 0.32 9.55
C TYR A 216 -1.46 1.62 8.91
N GLU A 217 -1.04 1.93 7.70
CA GLU A 217 -1.46 3.14 6.99
C GLU A 217 -2.95 3.07 6.70
N GLU A 218 -3.45 1.96 6.16
CA GLU A 218 -4.85 1.71 5.76
C GLU A 218 -5.89 1.86 6.90
N VAL A 219 -5.40 1.96 8.13
CA VAL A 219 -6.20 2.23 9.32
C VAL A 219 -5.76 3.51 10.05
N GLY A 220 -5.02 4.38 9.36
CA GLY A 220 -4.76 5.78 9.72
C GLY A 220 -3.65 6.02 10.73
N HIS A 221 -2.76 5.06 10.99
CA HIS A 221 -1.69 5.25 11.99
C HIS A 221 -0.35 4.59 11.63
N GLY A 222 -0.04 4.40 10.34
CA GLY A 222 1.20 3.80 9.86
C GLY A 222 2.45 4.44 10.45
N ALA A 223 2.67 5.70 10.12
CA ALA A 223 3.83 6.46 10.57
C ALA A 223 3.61 7.27 11.87
N SER A 224 2.69 6.86 12.73
CA SER A 224 2.41 7.60 13.98
C SER A 224 3.47 7.44 15.06
N ALA A 225 4.47 6.56 14.90
CA ALA A 225 5.49 6.30 15.94
C ALA A 225 6.78 5.67 15.40
N GLY A 226 7.86 5.84 16.18
CA GLY A 226 9.11 5.09 16.03
C GLY A 226 9.98 5.55 14.85
N HIS A 227 9.99 6.84 14.55
CA HIS A 227 10.83 7.42 13.51
C HIS A 227 12.31 7.47 13.94
N PRO A 228 13.24 7.47 12.96
CA PRO A 228 14.65 7.78 13.23
C PRO A 228 14.81 9.18 13.80
N ALA A 229 15.86 9.39 14.61
CA ALA A 229 16.21 10.70 15.12
C ALA A 229 16.75 11.62 14.00
N GLY A 230 16.61 12.93 14.18
CA GLY A 230 17.20 13.93 13.29
C GLY A 230 16.48 14.15 11.97
N ILE A 231 15.25 13.68 11.82
CA ILE A 231 14.41 13.96 10.64
C ILE A 231 13.84 15.38 10.74
N SER A 232 13.90 16.13 9.65
CA SER A 232 13.23 17.43 9.48
C SER A 232 12.19 17.41 8.37
N ASP A 233 12.37 16.55 7.38
CA ASP A 233 11.49 16.44 6.23
C ASP A 233 10.96 15.01 6.11
N MET A 234 9.66 14.88 5.90
CA MET A 234 9.02 13.61 5.60
C MET A 234 8.23 13.73 4.30
N VAL A 235 8.51 12.84 3.37
CA VAL A 235 7.74 12.69 2.13
C VAL A 235 7.09 11.32 2.15
N ALA A 236 5.76 11.30 2.25
CA ALA A 236 5.00 10.10 1.95
C ALA A 236 5.06 9.86 0.44
N VAL A 237 5.55 8.70 0.06
CA VAL A 237 5.54 8.23 -1.32
C VAL A 237 4.38 7.26 -1.42
N ASP A 238 3.22 7.79 -1.80
CA ASP A 238 1.95 7.09 -1.76
C ASP A 238 1.12 7.48 -2.99
N MET A 239 0.22 6.62 -3.44
CA MET A 239 -0.47 6.76 -4.71
C MET A 239 -1.22 8.09 -4.85
N GLY A 240 -1.25 8.61 -6.06
CA GLY A 240 -2.06 9.76 -6.44
C GLY A 240 -3.44 9.36 -6.93
N VAL A 241 -4.45 10.08 -6.48
CA VAL A 241 -5.84 9.83 -6.85
C VAL A 241 -6.10 10.24 -8.30
N VAL A 242 -6.78 9.39 -9.07
CA VAL A 242 -7.29 9.69 -10.41
C VAL A 242 -8.79 9.89 -10.33
N HIS A 243 -9.25 11.11 -10.61
CA HIS A 243 -10.66 11.48 -10.56
C HIS A 243 -10.95 12.62 -11.55
N GLU A 244 -12.22 12.82 -11.95
CA GLU A 244 -12.62 13.81 -12.95
C GLU A 244 -12.30 15.27 -12.58
N ASP A 245 -12.25 15.60 -11.29
CA ASP A 245 -11.93 16.93 -10.78
C ASP A 245 -10.43 17.14 -10.50
N LEU A 246 -9.59 16.15 -10.83
CA LEU A 246 -8.15 16.19 -10.59
C LEU A 246 -7.37 16.28 -11.90
N THR A 247 -6.15 16.82 -11.83
CA THR A 247 -5.27 16.95 -12.99
C THR A 247 -4.39 15.74 -13.22
N CYS A 248 -4.26 14.86 -12.20
CA CYS A 248 -3.53 13.60 -12.27
C CYS A 248 -4.32 12.55 -13.07
N ASP A 249 -3.59 11.74 -13.81
CA ASP A 249 -4.06 10.54 -14.48
C ASP A 249 -3.05 9.38 -14.31
N GLU A 250 -3.33 8.22 -14.87
CA GLU A 250 -2.51 7.01 -14.74
C GLU A 250 -1.12 7.13 -15.39
N LEU A 251 -0.85 8.20 -16.14
CA LEU A 251 0.42 8.43 -16.85
C LEU A 251 1.33 9.44 -16.15
N LYS A 252 0.84 10.08 -15.07
CA LYS A 252 1.49 11.21 -14.41
C LYS A 252 2.02 10.87 -13.02
N VAL A 253 3.01 11.65 -12.62
CA VAL A 253 3.34 11.83 -11.20
C VAL A 253 2.26 12.70 -10.56
N SER A 254 1.89 12.37 -9.36
CA SER A 254 0.93 13.12 -8.56
C SER A 254 1.64 13.77 -7.37
N ILE A 255 1.48 15.07 -7.22
CA ILE A 255 1.95 15.86 -6.09
C ILE A 255 0.69 16.38 -5.37
N CYS A 256 0.56 16.09 -4.09
CA CYS A 256 -0.61 16.52 -3.32
C CYS A 256 -0.32 17.83 -2.59
N ALA A 257 -1.11 18.87 -2.86
CA ALA A 257 -1.02 20.15 -2.17
C ALA A 257 -1.77 20.14 -0.83
N LYS A 258 -2.84 19.31 -0.72
CA LYS A 258 -3.68 19.22 0.46
C LYS A 258 -4.45 17.89 0.46
N ASP A 259 -4.51 17.24 1.60
CA ASP A 259 -5.41 16.12 1.86
C ASP A 259 -6.56 16.51 2.81
N SER A 260 -7.31 15.53 3.35
CA SER A 260 -8.42 15.78 4.27
C SER A 260 -7.94 16.37 5.62
N SER A 261 -6.69 16.15 6.03
CA SER A 261 -6.12 16.64 7.28
C SER A 261 -5.67 18.11 7.20
N GLY A 262 -5.32 18.60 5.99
CA GLY A 262 -4.86 19.97 5.78
C GLY A 262 -3.87 20.11 4.64
N PRO A 263 -3.33 21.34 4.43
CA PRO A 263 -2.29 21.57 3.44
C PRO A 263 -0.97 20.89 3.84
N TYR A 264 -0.27 20.35 2.88
CA TYR A 264 1.13 19.96 3.02
C TYR A 264 2.06 21.16 3.11
N ASN A 265 3.31 20.96 3.56
CA ASN A 265 4.25 22.05 3.69
C ASN A 265 4.53 22.71 2.33
N TYR A 266 4.34 24.02 2.25
CA TYR A 266 4.40 24.79 1.01
C TYR A 266 5.77 24.68 0.33
N ASP A 267 6.86 24.89 1.08
CA ASP A 267 8.21 24.91 0.50
C ASP A 267 8.62 23.49 0.03
N LEU A 268 8.36 22.46 0.82
CA LEU A 268 8.68 21.08 0.45
C LEU A 268 7.84 20.58 -0.74
N THR A 269 6.58 21.01 -0.84
CA THR A 269 5.72 20.73 -2.01
C THR A 269 6.25 21.44 -3.25
N ASN A 270 6.68 22.71 -3.11
CA ASN A 270 7.31 23.44 -4.23
C ASN A 270 8.62 22.78 -4.67
N ASP A 271 9.43 22.25 -3.76
CA ASP A 271 10.63 21.49 -4.12
C ASP A 271 10.29 20.31 -5.05
N LEU A 272 9.18 19.59 -4.80
CA LEU A 272 8.73 18.50 -5.66
C LEU A 272 8.25 19.00 -7.03
N VAL A 273 7.53 20.13 -7.06
CA VAL A 273 7.06 20.77 -8.30
C VAL A 273 8.23 21.23 -9.15
N GLU A 274 9.20 21.94 -8.55
CA GLU A 274 10.41 22.40 -9.25
C GLU A 274 11.18 21.23 -9.87
N ILE A 275 11.36 20.11 -9.15
CA ILE A 275 12.00 18.91 -9.69
C ILE A 275 11.22 18.34 -10.88
N ALA A 276 9.90 18.30 -10.79
CA ALA A 276 9.05 17.79 -11.88
C ALA A 276 9.15 18.69 -13.13
N GLU A 277 9.17 20.00 -12.95
CA GLU A 277 9.32 21.00 -14.04
C GLU A 277 10.71 20.93 -14.68
N ASP A 278 11.78 20.88 -13.89
CA ASP A 278 13.17 20.79 -14.37
C ASP A 278 13.39 19.51 -15.20
N LEU A 279 12.78 18.40 -14.78
CA LEU A 279 12.82 17.13 -15.49
C LEU A 279 11.80 17.04 -16.64
N LYS A 280 10.92 18.03 -16.77
CA LYS A 280 9.81 18.05 -17.76
C LYS A 280 8.92 16.81 -17.64
N LEU A 281 8.62 16.41 -16.40
CA LEU A 281 7.71 15.32 -16.14
C LEU A 281 6.26 15.77 -16.35
N ASP A 282 5.41 14.85 -16.83
CA ASP A 282 3.96 15.04 -16.74
C ASP A 282 3.56 14.84 -15.28
N TYR A 283 3.00 15.87 -14.64
CA TYR A 283 2.56 15.80 -13.25
C TYR A 283 1.20 16.45 -13.03
N GLY A 284 0.51 16.03 -11.99
CA GLY A 284 -0.66 16.70 -11.43
C GLY A 284 -0.32 17.32 -10.07
N LEU A 285 -0.80 18.54 -9.82
CA LEU A 285 -0.77 19.17 -8.49
C LEU A 285 -2.21 19.32 -8.03
N ASP A 286 -2.62 18.50 -7.06
CA ASP A 286 -4.02 18.27 -6.76
C ASP A 286 -4.35 18.37 -5.26
N ILE A 287 -5.65 18.39 -4.95
CA ILE A 287 -6.22 18.37 -3.61
C ILE A 287 -7.08 17.13 -3.46
N TYR A 288 -6.84 16.30 -2.44
CA TYR A 288 -7.59 15.08 -2.17
C TYR A 288 -8.54 15.26 -0.98
N PRO A 289 -9.85 15.40 -1.20
CA PRO A 289 -10.80 15.70 -0.12
C PRO A 289 -11.04 14.53 0.85
N PHE A 290 -10.76 13.29 0.44
CA PHE A 290 -11.00 12.06 1.21
C PHE A 290 -9.76 11.17 1.26
N TYR A 291 -8.65 11.73 1.70
CA TYR A 291 -7.33 11.08 1.70
C TYR A 291 -6.57 11.45 2.97
N GLY A 292 -5.81 10.53 3.49
CA GLY A 292 -4.79 10.76 4.51
C GLY A 292 -3.53 10.02 4.10
N SER A 293 -2.39 10.36 4.67
CA SER A 293 -1.12 9.70 4.38
C SER A 293 -0.31 9.47 5.65
N ASP A 294 0.72 8.66 5.55
CA ASP A 294 1.71 8.50 6.62
C ASP A 294 2.33 9.83 7.07
N ALA A 295 2.54 10.77 6.14
CA ALA A 295 3.09 12.06 6.47
C ALA A 295 2.12 12.91 7.31
N SER A 296 0.83 12.91 6.97
CA SER A 296 -0.20 13.56 7.79
C SER A 296 -0.40 12.87 9.15
N ALA A 297 -0.32 11.53 9.19
CA ALA A 297 -0.38 10.76 10.44
C ALA A 297 0.80 11.06 11.37
N ALA A 298 2.02 11.25 10.83
CA ALA A 298 3.20 11.61 11.59
C ALA A 298 3.04 13.00 12.25
N VAL A 299 2.64 14.01 11.48
CA VAL A 299 2.44 15.38 12.00
C VAL A 299 1.30 15.41 13.04
N ALA A 300 0.22 14.66 12.81
CA ALA A 300 -0.86 14.54 13.79
C ALA A 300 -0.42 13.84 15.09
N SER A 301 0.72 13.15 15.08
CA SER A 301 1.33 12.47 16.23
C SER A 301 2.50 13.27 16.85
N ASP A 302 2.48 14.59 16.68
CA ASP A 302 3.43 15.56 17.25
C ASP A 302 4.88 15.47 16.71
N TYR A 303 5.11 14.85 15.53
CA TYR A 303 6.40 14.97 14.87
C TYR A 303 6.53 16.33 14.18
N ASP A 304 7.61 17.04 14.51
CA ASP A 304 7.91 18.38 13.98
C ASP A 304 8.62 18.27 12.61
N TYR A 305 7.83 17.97 11.57
CA TYR A 305 8.34 17.81 10.21
C TYR A 305 7.73 18.79 9.22
N ARG A 306 8.54 19.20 8.23
CA ARG A 306 7.97 19.63 6.96
C ARG A 306 7.52 18.36 6.25
N HIS A 307 6.27 18.30 5.81
CA HIS A 307 5.71 17.07 5.25
C HIS A 307 5.15 17.31 3.84
N ALA A 308 5.28 16.31 2.99
CA ALA A 308 4.74 16.32 1.63
C ALA A 308 4.26 14.92 1.22
N LEU A 309 3.52 14.87 0.11
CA LEU A 309 3.00 13.64 -0.48
C LEU A 309 3.21 13.66 -1.99
N VAL A 310 3.82 12.58 -2.52
CA VAL A 310 4.04 12.38 -3.95
C VAL A 310 3.90 10.91 -4.32
N GLY A 311 3.33 10.62 -5.47
CA GLY A 311 3.20 9.25 -5.95
C GLY A 311 2.96 9.14 -7.45
N CYS A 312 2.64 7.94 -7.91
CA CYS A 312 2.13 7.74 -9.26
C CYS A 312 0.60 7.78 -9.26
N GLY A 313 -0.01 8.25 -10.35
CA GLY A 313 -1.45 8.22 -10.49
C GLY A 313 -1.97 6.79 -10.57
N VAL A 314 -2.92 6.46 -9.68
CA VAL A 314 -3.58 5.14 -9.61
C VAL A 314 -5.08 5.33 -9.72
N ALA A 315 -5.68 4.74 -10.73
CA ALA A 315 -7.13 4.72 -10.91
C ALA A 315 -7.76 3.58 -10.11
N ALA A 316 -8.99 3.81 -9.67
CA ALA A 316 -9.81 2.85 -8.91
C ALA A 316 -9.16 2.38 -7.61
N SER A 317 -8.49 3.29 -6.86
CA SER A 317 -7.88 2.98 -5.57
C SER A 317 -8.87 2.27 -4.64
N HIS A 318 -8.37 1.37 -3.80
CA HIS A 318 -9.14 0.45 -2.95
C HIS A 318 -9.98 -0.60 -3.72
N GLY A 319 -9.89 -0.62 -5.06
CA GLY A 319 -10.57 -1.59 -5.91
C GLY A 319 -9.61 -2.54 -6.63
N TYR A 320 -9.86 -2.76 -7.93
CA TYR A 320 -8.89 -3.38 -8.84
C TYR A 320 -8.22 -2.26 -9.63
N GLU A 321 -7.06 -1.91 -9.17
CA GLU A 321 -6.36 -0.67 -9.47
C GLU A 321 -5.61 -0.74 -10.79
N ARG A 322 -5.30 0.44 -11.32
CA ARG A 322 -4.58 0.59 -12.58
C ARG A 322 -3.67 1.81 -12.58
N THR A 323 -2.45 1.63 -13.04
CA THR A 323 -1.46 2.68 -13.31
C THR A 323 -0.69 2.36 -14.59
N HIS A 324 0.32 3.15 -14.93
CA HIS A 324 1.14 2.93 -16.10
C HIS A 324 2.64 3.04 -15.76
N GLU A 325 3.48 2.27 -16.43
CA GLU A 325 4.95 2.30 -16.30
C GLU A 325 5.54 3.70 -16.45
N LYS A 326 4.92 4.58 -17.24
CA LYS A 326 5.33 5.97 -17.41
C LYS A 326 5.22 6.76 -16.10
N ALA A 327 4.11 6.64 -15.37
CA ALA A 327 3.93 7.30 -14.07
C ALA A 327 4.92 6.77 -13.03
N ILE A 328 5.10 5.45 -12.97
CA ILE A 328 6.08 4.78 -12.11
C ILE A 328 7.49 5.28 -12.40
N LYS A 329 7.88 5.36 -13.67
CA LYS A 329 9.22 5.84 -14.07
C LYS A 329 9.40 7.31 -13.73
N SER A 330 8.38 8.14 -13.94
CA SER A 330 8.42 9.56 -13.60
C SER A 330 8.54 9.77 -12.09
N LEU A 331 7.81 9.02 -11.28
CA LEU A 331 7.96 9.02 -9.82
C LEU A 331 9.39 8.64 -9.41
N PHE A 332 9.92 7.55 -9.97
CA PHE A 332 11.30 7.13 -9.71
C PHE A 332 12.31 8.22 -10.05
N ASP A 333 12.20 8.87 -11.21
CA ASP A 333 13.12 9.93 -11.65
C ASP A 333 13.01 11.18 -10.75
N LEU A 334 11.80 11.53 -10.31
CA LEU A 334 11.58 12.62 -9.35
C LEU A 334 12.30 12.31 -8.04
N LEU A 335 12.11 11.12 -7.48
CA LEU A 335 12.71 10.72 -6.20
C LEU A 335 14.25 10.64 -6.27
N VAL A 336 14.82 10.17 -7.39
CA VAL A 336 16.28 10.19 -7.61
C VAL A 336 16.84 11.61 -7.54
N ASN A 337 16.08 12.61 -7.96
CA ASN A 337 16.53 14.01 -7.91
C ASN A 337 16.23 14.67 -6.55
N LEU A 338 15.14 14.28 -5.89
CA LEU A 338 14.83 14.73 -4.52
C LEU A 338 15.93 14.34 -3.54
N VAL A 339 16.45 13.11 -3.59
CA VAL A 339 17.49 12.65 -2.65
C VAL A 339 18.86 13.29 -2.90
N LYS A 340 19.07 13.97 -4.02
CA LYS A 340 20.30 14.72 -4.34
C LYS A 340 20.23 16.19 -3.88
N LYS A 341 19.03 16.73 -3.71
CA LYS A 341 18.79 18.12 -3.28
C LYS A 341 19.08 18.29 -1.78
#